data_7bab9b174b91a61fbffd758ab41993dd
#
_entry.id   7bab9b174b91a61fbffd758ab41993dd
#
_cell.length_a   1.000
_cell.length_b   1.000
_cell.length_c   1.000
_cell.angle_alpha   90.00
_cell.angle_beta   90.00
_cell.angle_gamma   90.00
#
_symmetry.space_group_name_H-M   'P 1'
#
loop_
_entity.id
_entity.type
_entity.pdbx_description
1 polymer ?
#
loop_
_entity_poly.entity_id
_entity_poly.type
_entity_poly.pdbx_seq_one_letter_code
_entity_poly.pdbx_strand_id
1 'polypeptide(L)'
;MPLAASVSAGTGTCGPHATAGATLDAWLRDVRHAFRGLLRRPAFTAVAAISLALGIGANTAVFSVVDALLLRTLPVKDPEELVMFDWLRTPDSMVAGYSGYGRPGPAGLGVRTSFSALTVERFREHTTTLSAVFAFSPAGTLNVVADRQADTASGLFVSGDYYAGLGVQALVGRTLSASDDRPQAEPVAVISHRYWRRRFASDPSLVGKTIDVNRSPVVIVGVTA
;
A
#
# COMPACT_ATOMS: atom_id res chain seq x y z
N MET A 1 -71.07 -35.97 59.26
CA MET A 1 -71.63 -35.75 57.90
C MET A 1 -70.51 -35.11 57.06
N PRO A 2 -69.92 -35.78 56.08
CA PRO A 2 -68.93 -35.19 55.23
C PRO A 2 -69.54 -34.85 53.86
N LEU A 3 -69.28 -33.63 53.36
CA LEU A 3 -69.56 -33.24 52.01
C LEU A 3 -68.28 -33.44 51.16
N ALA A 4 -68.39 -34.32 50.19
CA ALA A 4 -67.32 -34.56 49.18
C ALA A 4 -67.44 -33.49 48.11
N ALA A 5 -66.39 -32.80 47.81
CA ALA A 5 -66.24 -31.94 46.64
C ALA A 5 -65.33 -32.64 45.62
N SER A 6 -65.92 -32.98 44.49
CA SER A 6 -65.21 -33.51 43.33
C SER A 6 -64.48 -32.41 42.55
N VAL A 7 -63.18 -32.51 42.37
CA VAL A 7 -62.38 -31.64 41.50
C VAL A 7 -62.21 -32.36 40.18
N SER A 8 -62.79 -31.76 39.11
CA SER A 8 -62.60 -32.20 37.73
C SER A 8 -61.29 -31.59 37.20
N ALA A 9 -60.34 -32.47 36.84
CA ALA A 9 -59.11 -32.07 36.15
C ALA A 9 -59.40 -31.88 34.65
N GLY A 10 -59.41 -30.62 34.18
CA GLY A 10 -59.39 -30.27 32.77
C GLY A 10 -57.99 -30.27 32.24
N THR A 11 -57.60 -31.27 31.47
CA THR A 11 -56.35 -31.32 30.71
C THR A 11 -56.48 -30.44 29.49
N GLY A 12 -56.09 -29.17 29.62
CA GLY A 12 -55.92 -28.29 28.49
C GLY A 12 -54.50 -28.39 27.91
N THR A 13 -54.34 -29.17 26.85
CA THR A 13 -53.09 -29.20 26.06
C THR A 13 -53.01 -27.90 25.25
N CYS A 14 -52.23 -26.94 25.73
CA CYS A 14 -51.87 -25.75 25.00
C CYS A 14 -50.63 -26.07 24.11
N GLY A 15 -50.86 -26.36 22.85
CA GLY A 15 -49.77 -26.53 21.87
C GLY A 15 -49.26 -25.14 21.43
N PRO A 16 -47.94 -24.92 21.43
CA PRO A 16 -47.40 -23.69 20.85
C PRO A 16 -47.19 -23.87 19.36
N HIS A 17 -48.21 -23.64 18.57
CA HIS A 17 -48.01 -23.36 17.15
C HIS A 17 -47.91 -21.83 16.95
N ALA A 18 -46.74 -21.29 17.35
CA ALA A 18 -46.34 -19.97 16.93
C ALA A 18 -45.90 -20.09 15.45
N THR A 19 -46.83 -19.74 14.56
CA THR A 19 -46.55 -19.67 13.12
C THR A 19 -45.46 -18.61 12.85
N ALA A 20 -44.41 -18.99 12.13
CA ALA A 20 -43.27 -18.12 11.81
C ALA A 20 -43.71 -16.79 11.12
N GLY A 21 -44.88 -16.74 10.49
CA GLY A 21 -45.47 -15.52 9.94
C GLY A 21 -45.89 -14.49 10.98
N ALA A 22 -46.41 -14.93 12.16
CA ALA A 22 -46.85 -14.01 13.20
C ALA A 22 -45.70 -13.27 13.89
N THR A 23 -44.50 -13.86 13.91
CA THR A 23 -43.31 -13.23 14.45
C THR A 23 -42.72 -12.19 13.52
N LEU A 24 -42.75 -12.41 12.20
CA LEU A 24 -42.31 -11.44 11.19
C LEU A 24 -43.19 -10.18 11.16
N ASP A 25 -44.53 -10.37 11.21
CA ASP A 25 -45.45 -9.26 11.24
C ASP A 25 -45.40 -8.44 12.55
N ALA A 26 -45.07 -9.09 13.67
CA ALA A 26 -44.82 -8.41 14.93
C ALA A 26 -43.54 -7.57 14.84
N TRP A 27 -42.48 -8.15 14.29
CA TRP A 27 -41.17 -7.47 14.09
C TRP A 27 -41.29 -6.23 13.19
N LEU A 28 -42.01 -6.34 12.07
CA LEU A 28 -42.24 -5.23 11.15
C LEU A 28 -43.04 -4.10 11.79
N ARG A 29 -44.00 -4.44 12.64
CA ARG A 29 -44.77 -3.43 13.42
C ARG A 29 -43.90 -2.72 14.44
N ASP A 30 -43.06 -3.46 15.16
CA ASP A 30 -42.14 -2.89 16.15
C ASP A 30 -41.10 -1.96 15.52
N VAL A 31 -40.50 -2.36 14.39
CA VAL A 31 -39.57 -1.52 13.61
C VAL A 31 -40.27 -0.23 13.14
N ARG A 32 -41.53 -0.32 12.66
CA ARG A 32 -42.27 0.85 12.20
C ARG A 32 -42.64 1.78 13.36
N HIS A 33 -42.95 1.24 14.54
CA HIS A 33 -43.19 2.04 15.75
C HIS A 33 -41.90 2.71 16.25
N ALA A 34 -40.77 2.00 16.27
CA ALA A 34 -39.49 2.57 16.63
C ALA A 34 -39.08 3.71 15.68
N PHE A 35 -39.26 3.52 14.38
CA PHE A 35 -38.97 4.55 13.38
C PHE A 35 -39.81 5.82 13.54
N ARG A 36 -41.11 5.67 13.84
CA ARG A 36 -41.98 6.81 14.15
C ARG A 36 -41.62 7.52 15.45
N GLY A 37 -41.13 6.77 16.44
CA GLY A 37 -40.63 7.33 17.70
C GLY A 37 -39.36 8.18 17.49
N LEU A 38 -38.45 7.72 16.64
CA LEU A 38 -37.22 8.44 16.26
C LEU A 38 -37.53 9.74 15.50
N LEU A 39 -38.52 9.71 14.57
CA LEU A 39 -38.94 10.91 13.83
C LEU A 39 -39.63 11.97 14.71
N ARG A 40 -40.25 11.57 15.83
CA ARG A 40 -40.88 12.50 16.76
C ARG A 40 -39.93 13.28 17.65
N ARG A 41 -38.67 12.84 17.75
CA ARG A 41 -37.61 13.51 18.55
C ARG A 41 -36.37 13.74 17.70
N PRO A 42 -36.40 14.65 16.72
CA PRO A 42 -35.39 14.79 15.71
C PRO A 42 -34.03 15.19 16.30
N ALA A 43 -33.97 16.02 17.34
CA ALA A 43 -32.76 16.43 17.98
C ALA A 43 -32.02 15.25 18.66
N PHE A 44 -32.73 14.42 19.40
CA PHE A 44 -32.15 13.23 20.04
C PHE A 44 -31.67 12.22 19.00
N THR A 45 -32.45 12.00 17.96
CA THR A 45 -32.09 11.07 16.89
C THR A 45 -30.88 11.57 16.12
N ALA A 46 -30.77 12.87 15.86
CA ALA A 46 -29.61 13.45 15.20
C ALA A 46 -28.33 13.27 16.04
N VAL A 47 -28.37 13.58 17.35
CA VAL A 47 -27.23 13.39 18.24
C VAL A 47 -26.81 11.92 18.31
N ALA A 48 -27.76 10.99 18.46
CA ALA A 48 -27.48 9.58 18.49
C ALA A 48 -26.87 9.08 17.17
N ALA A 49 -27.42 9.51 16.03
CA ALA A 49 -26.92 9.15 14.71
C ALA A 49 -25.52 9.71 14.44
N ILE A 50 -25.26 10.96 14.83
CA ILE A 50 -23.92 11.57 14.68
C ILE A 50 -22.92 10.85 15.56
N SER A 51 -23.25 10.54 16.82
CA SER A 51 -22.37 9.80 17.73
C SER A 51 -22.01 8.41 17.18
N LEU A 52 -23.00 7.70 16.65
CA LEU A 52 -22.82 6.39 16.05
C LEU A 52 -21.99 6.47 14.75
N ALA A 53 -22.32 7.45 13.90
CA ALA A 53 -21.58 7.70 12.66
C ALA A 53 -20.11 8.07 12.93
N LEU A 54 -19.86 8.86 13.97
CA LEU A 54 -18.50 9.23 14.37
C LEU A 54 -17.72 8.00 14.88
N GLY A 55 -18.35 7.18 15.71
CA GLY A 55 -17.73 5.95 16.24
C GLY A 55 -17.39 4.94 15.14
N ILE A 56 -18.34 4.67 14.25
CA ILE A 56 -18.14 3.75 13.12
C ILE A 56 -17.14 4.36 12.13
N GLY A 57 -17.30 5.65 11.80
CA GLY A 57 -16.45 6.35 10.84
C GLY A 57 -15.00 6.41 11.27
N ALA A 58 -14.72 6.72 12.54
CA ALA A 58 -13.37 6.74 13.08
C ALA A 58 -12.71 5.35 13.02
N ASN A 59 -13.45 4.31 13.42
CA ASN A 59 -12.94 2.93 13.35
C ASN A 59 -12.65 2.49 11.91
N THR A 60 -13.56 2.79 10.98
CA THR A 60 -13.40 2.48 9.56
C THR A 60 -12.22 3.23 8.96
N ALA A 61 -12.03 4.51 9.31
CA ALA A 61 -10.91 5.30 8.82
C ALA A 61 -9.56 4.73 9.31
N VAL A 62 -9.46 4.38 10.60
CA VAL A 62 -8.24 3.75 11.15
C VAL A 62 -7.97 2.42 10.46
N PHE A 63 -8.99 1.57 10.31
CA PHE A 63 -8.84 0.29 9.62
C PHE A 63 -8.42 0.46 8.16
N SER A 64 -8.99 1.43 7.44
CA SER A 64 -8.63 1.72 6.05
C SER A 64 -7.18 2.17 5.91
N VAL A 65 -6.66 2.94 6.88
CA VAL A 65 -5.24 3.34 6.91
C VAL A 65 -4.35 2.14 7.19
N VAL A 66 -4.72 1.30 8.17
CA VAL A 66 -3.98 0.08 8.49
C VAL A 66 -3.97 -0.88 7.28
N ASP A 67 -5.11 -1.08 6.63
CA ASP A 67 -5.22 -1.90 5.42
C ASP A 67 -4.30 -1.37 4.31
N ALA A 68 -4.38 -0.06 4.04
CA ALA A 68 -3.59 0.57 2.99
C ALA A 68 -2.08 0.52 3.23
N LEU A 69 -1.62 0.55 4.50
CA LEU A 69 -0.21 0.62 4.85
C LEU A 69 0.41 -0.73 5.19
N LEU A 70 -0.37 -1.67 5.75
CA LEU A 70 0.16 -2.92 6.29
C LEU A 70 -0.35 -4.18 5.58
N LEU A 71 -1.57 -4.15 5.02
CA LEU A 71 -2.20 -5.34 4.45
C LEU A 71 -2.16 -5.37 2.92
N ARG A 72 -1.97 -4.23 2.25
CA ARG A 72 -1.81 -4.23 0.80
C ARG A 72 -0.44 -4.77 0.44
N THR A 73 -0.42 -5.87 -0.24
CA THR A 73 0.80 -6.38 -0.87
C THR A 73 1.30 -5.40 -1.91
N LEU A 74 2.61 -5.25 -2.01
CA LEU A 74 3.23 -4.45 -3.08
C LEU A 74 2.78 -5.00 -4.43
N PRO A 75 2.46 -4.14 -5.42
CA PRO A 75 2.07 -4.57 -6.76
C PRO A 75 3.30 -5.00 -7.58
N VAL A 76 4.04 -5.96 -7.05
CA VAL A 76 5.26 -6.51 -7.62
C VAL A 76 5.17 -8.04 -7.61
N LYS A 77 6.01 -8.68 -8.39
CA LYS A 77 6.07 -10.14 -8.45
C LYS A 77 6.56 -10.70 -7.11
N ASP A 78 5.85 -11.68 -6.58
CA ASP A 78 6.19 -12.48 -5.39
C ASP A 78 6.73 -11.61 -4.23
N PRO A 79 5.93 -10.64 -3.72
CA PRO A 79 6.41 -9.64 -2.76
C PRO A 79 6.91 -10.25 -1.45
N GLU A 80 6.45 -11.45 -1.09
CA GLU A 80 6.88 -12.23 0.09
C GLU A 80 8.28 -12.84 -0.07
N GLU A 81 8.78 -12.98 -1.28
CA GLU A 81 10.13 -13.47 -1.56
C GLU A 81 11.19 -12.35 -1.60
N LEU A 82 10.75 -11.09 -1.54
CA LEU A 82 11.66 -9.95 -1.53
C LEU A 82 12.38 -9.83 -0.18
N VAL A 83 13.69 -9.85 -0.24
CA VAL A 83 14.55 -9.66 0.94
C VAL A 83 15.40 -8.42 0.79
N MET A 84 15.53 -7.64 1.86
CA MET A 84 16.43 -6.50 1.91
C MET A 84 17.65 -6.89 2.71
N PHE A 85 18.84 -6.63 2.14
CA PHE A 85 20.08 -6.87 2.83
C PHE A 85 20.40 -5.72 3.77
N ASP A 86 20.76 -6.09 5.00
CA ASP A 86 21.25 -5.21 6.04
C ASP A 86 22.65 -5.64 6.46
N TRP A 87 23.47 -4.71 6.91
CA TRP A 87 24.72 -5.01 7.60
C TRP A 87 24.81 -4.30 8.94
N LEU A 88 25.51 -4.92 9.87
CA LEU A 88 25.71 -4.38 11.20
C LEU A 88 26.97 -3.53 11.24
N ARG A 89 26.82 -2.24 11.54
CA ARG A 89 27.94 -1.35 11.74
C ARG A 89 28.49 -1.56 13.14
N THR A 90 29.76 -2.01 13.22
CA THR A 90 30.53 -2.00 14.47
C THR A 90 31.17 -0.64 14.69
N PRO A 91 31.53 -0.24 15.94
CA PRO A 91 32.25 1.00 16.21
C PRO A 91 33.56 1.14 15.42
N ASP A 92 34.23 0.03 15.15
CA ASP A 92 35.51 -0.03 14.45
C ASP A 92 35.38 -0.10 12.92
N SER A 93 34.16 -0.07 12.38
CA SER A 93 33.97 -0.12 10.93
C SER A 93 34.46 1.17 10.28
N MET A 94 35.54 1.08 9.48
CA MET A 94 36.08 2.21 8.70
C MET A 94 35.24 2.52 7.47
N VAL A 95 34.00 2.90 7.63
CA VAL A 95 33.18 3.38 6.52
C VAL A 95 33.15 4.91 6.56
N ALA A 96 33.81 5.54 5.60
CA ALA A 96 33.98 6.99 5.53
C ALA A 96 32.67 7.76 5.27
N GLY A 97 31.67 7.09 4.69
CA GLY A 97 30.36 7.66 4.46
C GLY A 97 29.36 6.59 4.05
N TYR A 98 28.08 6.84 4.34
CA TYR A 98 26.99 5.99 3.87
C TYR A 98 25.79 6.87 3.56
N SER A 99 25.03 6.47 2.56
CA SER A 99 23.70 7.01 2.27
C SER A 99 22.68 5.89 2.44
N GLY A 100 21.43 6.24 2.71
CA GLY A 100 20.36 5.25 2.90
C GLY A 100 19.84 5.22 4.34
N TYR A 101 19.03 4.21 4.62
CA TYR A 101 18.36 4.10 5.91
C TYR A 101 19.27 3.46 6.95
N GLY A 102 19.19 3.95 8.18
CA GLY A 102 19.86 3.37 9.31
C GLY A 102 18.89 3.26 10.49
N ARG A 103 19.00 2.20 11.25
CA ARG A 103 18.22 1.96 12.46
C ARG A 103 19.07 1.41 13.59
N PRO A 104 18.66 1.58 14.85
CA PRO A 104 19.28 0.87 15.95
C PRO A 104 19.18 -0.65 15.73
N GLY A 105 20.26 -1.35 15.98
CA GLY A 105 20.33 -2.80 15.91
C GLY A 105 20.57 -3.44 17.29
N PRO A 106 20.72 -4.76 17.33
CA PRO A 106 21.01 -5.48 18.57
C PRO A 106 22.36 -5.03 19.16
N ALA A 107 22.48 -5.13 20.50
CA ALA A 107 23.70 -4.81 21.25
C ALA A 107 24.30 -3.40 21.00
N GLY A 108 23.44 -2.41 20.66
CA GLY A 108 23.90 -1.04 20.39
C GLY A 108 24.58 -0.82 19.04
N LEU A 109 24.61 -1.85 18.17
CA LEU A 109 25.13 -1.74 16.82
C LEU A 109 24.18 -0.96 15.92
N GLY A 110 24.70 -0.29 14.91
CA GLY A 110 23.89 0.36 13.89
C GLY A 110 23.58 -0.61 12.74
N VAL A 111 22.32 -0.76 12.38
CA VAL A 111 21.92 -1.45 11.14
C VAL A 111 21.97 -0.46 9.98
N ARG A 112 22.49 -0.86 8.83
CA ARG A 112 22.61 -0.07 7.62
C ARG A 112 22.17 -0.87 6.40
N THR A 113 21.57 -0.18 5.44
CA THR A 113 21.02 -0.77 4.20
C THR A 113 21.81 -0.39 2.96
N SER A 114 22.86 0.42 3.09
CA SER A 114 23.63 0.91 1.95
C SER A 114 24.85 0.06 1.69
N PHE A 115 25.06 -0.32 0.43
CA PHE A 115 26.18 -1.09 -0.05
C PHE A 115 26.88 -0.34 -1.18
N SER A 116 28.18 -0.60 -1.37
CA SER A 116 28.88 -0.06 -2.54
C SER A 116 28.44 -0.79 -3.82
N ALA A 117 28.58 -0.13 -4.97
CA ALA A 117 28.30 -0.75 -6.27
C ALA A 117 29.09 -2.06 -6.45
N LEU A 118 30.36 -2.06 -6.08
CA LEU A 118 31.22 -3.26 -6.13
C LEU A 118 30.66 -4.39 -5.26
N THR A 119 30.11 -4.08 -4.09
CA THR A 119 29.50 -5.11 -3.22
C THR A 119 28.26 -5.72 -3.88
N VAL A 120 27.43 -4.91 -4.53
CA VAL A 120 26.24 -5.39 -5.27
C VAL A 120 26.65 -6.29 -6.43
N GLU A 121 27.71 -5.91 -7.18
CA GLU A 121 28.26 -6.75 -8.26
C GLU A 121 28.78 -8.08 -7.72
N ARG A 122 29.48 -8.09 -6.60
CA ARG A 122 29.95 -9.32 -5.95
C ARG A 122 28.81 -10.21 -5.48
N PHE A 123 27.72 -9.63 -4.97
CA PHE A 123 26.54 -10.41 -4.64
C PHE A 123 25.94 -11.06 -5.89
N ARG A 124 25.82 -10.34 -7.01
CA ARG A 124 25.34 -10.90 -8.28
C ARG A 124 26.20 -12.07 -8.77
N GLU A 125 27.53 -11.93 -8.71
CA GLU A 125 28.47 -12.93 -9.19
C GLU A 125 28.50 -14.21 -8.34
N HIS A 126 28.32 -14.09 -7.02
CA HIS A 126 28.58 -15.19 -6.09
C HIS A 126 27.32 -15.78 -5.45
N THR A 127 26.14 -15.20 -5.67
CA THR A 127 24.90 -15.69 -5.09
C THR A 127 24.23 -16.69 -6.02
N THR A 128 23.98 -17.90 -5.51
CA THR A 128 23.30 -18.98 -6.23
C THR A 128 21.89 -19.24 -5.69
N THR A 129 21.56 -18.65 -4.56
CA THR A 129 20.28 -18.86 -3.85
C THR A 129 19.22 -17.80 -4.14
N LEU A 130 19.62 -16.69 -4.75
CA LEU A 130 18.73 -15.58 -5.12
C LEU A 130 18.47 -15.61 -6.62
N SER A 131 17.22 -15.42 -7.01
CA SER A 131 16.82 -15.35 -8.42
C SER A 131 17.26 -14.06 -9.11
N ALA A 132 17.38 -12.95 -8.34
CA ALA A 132 17.87 -11.66 -8.81
C ALA A 132 18.45 -10.84 -7.65
N VAL A 133 19.45 -10.01 -7.95
CA VAL A 133 20.00 -9.02 -7.02
C VAL A 133 19.98 -7.67 -7.70
N PHE A 134 19.21 -6.74 -7.15
CA PHE A 134 19.10 -5.39 -7.67
C PHE A 134 19.25 -4.35 -6.55
N ALA A 135 19.60 -3.14 -6.92
CA ALA A 135 19.88 -2.07 -5.98
C ALA A 135 19.05 -0.82 -6.32
N PHE A 136 18.76 -0.03 -5.30
CA PHE A 136 18.18 1.29 -5.45
C PHE A 136 18.75 2.26 -4.42
N SER A 137 18.71 3.55 -4.74
CA SER A 137 19.08 4.62 -3.82
C SER A 137 18.19 5.84 -4.05
N PRO A 138 17.66 6.48 -3.01
CA PRO A 138 16.92 7.72 -3.17
C PRO A 138 17.78 8.80 -3.85
N ALA A 139 17.29 9.36 -4.95
CA ALA A 139 17.89 10.50 -5.61
C ALA A 139 17.41 11.85 -5.02
N GLY A 140 16.44 11.79 -4.12
CA GLY A 140 15.82 12.97 -3.53
C GLY A 140 14.97 13.75 -4.53
N THR A 141 14.96 15.07 -4.36
CA THR A 141 14.25 15.97 -5.27
C THR A 141 15.13 16.30 -6.46
N LEU A 142 14.63 16.00 -7.64
CA LEU A 142 15.29 16.26 -8.92
C LEU A 142 14.66 17.51 -9.57
N ASN A 143 15.51 18.39 -10.12
CA ASN A 143 15.06 19.45 -11.00
C ASN A 143 14.99 18.91 -12.43
N VAL A 144 13.79 18.94 -13.01
CA VAL A 144 13.53 18.40 -14.35
C VAL A 144 13.16 19.56 -15.27
N VAL A 145 13.86 19.69 -16.38
CA VAL A 145 13.51 20.67 -17.43
C VAL A 145 13.17 19.92 -18.71
N ALA A 146 11.96 20.11 -19.18
CA ALA A 146 11.48 19.57 -20.46
C ALA A 146 10.66 20.66 -21.17
N ASP A 147 10.84 20.80 -22.47
CA ASP A 147 10.16 21.82 -23.30
C ASP A 147 10.29 23.24 -22.72
N ARG A 148 11.48 23.60 -22.21
CA ARG A 148 11.77 24.89 -21.55
C ARG A 148 10.97 25.17 -20.27
N GLN A 149 10.31 24.18 -19.72
CA GLN A 149 9.56 24.29 -18.47
C GLN A 149 10.26 23.50 -17.38
N ALA A 150 10.54 24.15 -16.28
CA ALA A 150 11.10 23.52 -15.09
C ALA A 150 10.00 22.93 -14.20
N ASP A 151 10.26 21.76 -13.63
CA ASP A 151 9.43 21.07 -12.65
C ASP A 151 10.34 20.37 -11.64
N THR A 152 9.76 19.88 -10.56
CA THR A 152 10.46 19.05 -9.59
C THR A 152 9.81 17.67 -9.50
N ALA A 153 10.64 16.65 -9.38
CA ALA A 153 10.21 15.27 -9.21
C ALA A 153 11.02 14.58 -8.12
N SER A 154 10.44 13.63 -7.43
CA SER A 154 11.19 12.70 -6.60
C SER A 154 11.68 11.54 -7.48
N GLY A 155 12.91 11.11 -7.28
CA GLY A 155 13.51 10.05 -8.08
C GLY A 155 14.25 9.01 -7.24
N LEU A 156 14.53 7.90 -7.90
CA LEU A 156 15.40 6.82 -7.41
C LEU A 156 16.48 6.56 -8.46
N PHE A 157 17.71 6.38 -8.02
CA PHE A 157 18.71 5.67 -8.79
C PHE A 157 18.47 4.19 -8.61
N VAL A 158 18.40 3.46 -9.70
CA VAL A 158 18.12 2.01 -9.66
C VAL A 158 19.07 1.29 -10.59
N SER A 159 19.42 0.06 -10.25
CA SER A 159 20.17 -0.81 -11.15
C SER A 159 19.31 -1.31 -12.32
N GLY A 160 19.93 -1.70 -13.41
CA GLY A 160 19.24 -2.17 -14.62
C GLY A 160 18.28 -3.33 -14.39
N ASP A 161 18.60 -4.21 -13.44
CA ASP A 161 17.75 -5.37 -13.11
C ASP A 161 16.58 -5.05 -12.17
N TYR A 162 16.47 -3.80 -11.70
CA TYR A 162 15.46 -3.40 -10.71
C TYR A 162 14.03 -3.71 -11.13
N TYR A 163 13.64 -3.29 -12.31
CA TYR A 163 12.27 -3.51 -12.82
C TYR A 163 12.01 -4.98 -13.13
N ALA A 164 12.98 -5.67 -13.73
CA ALA A 164 12.90 -7.09 -14.02
C ALA A 164 12.78 -7.93 -12.74
N GLY A 165 13.58 -7.63 -11.72
CA GLY A 165 13.53 -8.28 -10.42
C GLY A 165 12.21 -8.09 -9.69
N LEU A 166 11.57 -6.94 -9.83
CA LEU A 166 10.25 -6.64 -9.27
C LEU A 166 9.10 -7.12 -10.17
N GLY A 167 9.36 -7.63 -11.37
CA GLY A 167 8.33 -8.04 -12.33
C GLY A 167 7.55 -6.86 -12.92
N VAL A 168 8.07 -5.62 -12.81
CA VAL A 168 7.40 -4.41 -13.30
C VAL A 168 7.68 -4.23 -14.78
N GLN A 169 6.62 -4.06 -15.57
CA GLN A 169 6.70 -3.85 -17.02
C GLN A 169 6.46 -2.38 -17.37
N ALA A 170 6.98 -1.97 -18.52
CA ALA A 170 6.67 -0.66 -19.09
C ALA A 170 5.28 -0.67 -19.73
N LEU A 171 4.51 0.40 -19.52
CA LEU A 171 3.27 0.68 -20.25
C LEU A 171 3.55 1.19 -21.66
N VAL A 172 4.61 1.99 -21.80
CA VAL A 172 5.10 2.53 -23.08
C VAL A 172 6.62 2.48 -23.07
N GLY A 173 7.23 2.12 -24.17
CA GLY A 173 8.67 1.98 -24.28
C GLY A 173 9.22 0.73 -23.57
N ARG A 174 10.31 0.87 -22.84
CA ARG A 174 10.96 -0.21 -22.10
C ARG A 174 11.33 0.19 -20.67
N THR A 175 11.57 -0.78 -19.82
CA THR A 175 12.21 -0.58 -18.51
C THR A 175 13.73 -0.53 -18.67
N LEU A 176 14.44 -0.27 -17.58
CA LEU A 176 15.90 -0.37 -17.54
C LEU A 176 16.34 -1.82 -17.67
N SER A 177 17.56 -2.00 -18.13
CA SER A 177 18.21 -3.29 -18.32
C SER A 177 19.68 -3.22 -17.88
N ALA A 178 20.32 -4.34 -17.69
CA ALA A 178 21.75 -4.42 -17.31
C ALA A 178 22.69 -3.67 -18.28
N SER A 179 22.29 -3.45 -19.53
CA SER A 179 23.05 -2.65 -20.49
C SER A 179 23.09 -1.17 -20.15
N ASP A 180 22.09 -0.67 -19.41
CA ASP A 180 22.01 0.74 -18.98
C ASP A 180 22.89 1.04 -17.75
N ASP A 181 23.38 0.00 -17.04
CA ASP A 181 24.31 0.12 -15.89
C ASP A 181 25.78 0.30 -16.29
N ARG A 182 26.10 0.29 -17.56
CA ARG A 182 27.50 0.39 -18.01
C ARG A 182 28.03 1.81 -17.81
N PRO A 183 29.30 1.99 -17.42
CA PRO A 183 29.87 3.31 -17.17
C PRO A 183 29.80 4.30 -18.34
N GLN A 184 29.74 3.80 -19.58
CA GLN A 184 29.65 4.61 -20.80
C GLN A 184 28.22 4.63 -21.40
N ALA A 185 27.24 4.04 -20.71
CA ALA A 185 25.87 4.06 -21.19
C ALA A 185 25.31 5.49 -21.15
N GLU A 186 24.50 5.82 -22.11
CA GLU A 186 23.76 7.08 -22.10
C GLU A 186 22.83 7.13 -20.88
N PRO A 187 22.79 8.25 -20.15
CA PRO A 187 21.87 8.40 -19.03
C PRO A 187 20.41 8.26 -19.50
N VAL A 188 19.70 7.30 -18.92
CA VAL A 188 18.32 7.01 -19.26
C VAL A 188 17.41 7.07 -18.03
N ALA A 189 16.15 7.35 -18.25
CA ALA A 189 15.14 7.36 -17.20
C ALA A 189 13.87 6.62 -17.60
N VAL A 190 13.26 5.98 -16.63
CA VAL A 190 11.89 5.47 -16.68
C VAL A 190 11.05 6.33 -15.75
N ILE A 191 9.93 6.83 -16.24
CA ILE A 191 9.05 7.69 -15.45
C ILE A 191 7.80 6.93 -15.01
N SER A 192 7.21 7.34 -13.89
CA SER A 192 5.95 6.77 -13.43
C SER A 192 4.78 7.26 -14.26
N HIS A 193 3.72 6.46 -14.39
CA HIS A 193 2.47 6.83 -15.05
C HIS A 193 1.89 8.13 -14.48
N ARG A 194 1.93 8.30 -13.14
CA ARG A 194 1.45 9.51 -12.49
C ARG A 194 2.19 10.76 -12.96
N TYR A 195 3.52 10.69 -13.07
CA TYR A 195 4.34 11.81 -13.55
C TYR A 195 4.09 12.09 -15.04
N TRP A 196 4.01 11.06 -15.84
CA TRP A 196 3.68 11.14 -17.26
C TRP A 196 2.34 11.83 -17.52
N ARG A 197 1.28 11.43 -16.81
CA ARG A 197 -0.02 12.09 -16.90
C ARG A 197 0.01 13.55 -16.50
N ARG A 198 0.62 13.83 -15.35
CA ARG A 198 0.64 15.19 -14.78
C ARG A 198 1.45 16.16 -15.62
N ARG A 199 2.63 15.75 -16.09
CA ARG A 199 3.61 16.65 -16.71
C ARG A 199 3.55 16.64 -18.23
N PHE A 200 3.22 15.53 -18.83
CA PHE A 200 3.28 15.29 -20.26
C PHE A 200 1.94 14.88 -20.88
N ALA A 201 0.83 15.08 -20.17
CA ALA A 201 -0.54 14.79 -20.63
C ALA A 201 -0.72 13.40 -21.27
N SER A 202 0.07 12.42 -20.83
CA SER A 202 0.08 11.06 -21.39
C SER A 202 0.50 10.98 -22.87
N ASP A 203 1.36 11.89 -23.32
CA ASP A 203 1.89 11.86 -24.69
C ASP A 203 2.84 10.66 -24.88
N PRO A 204 2.51 9.67 -25.72
CA PRO A 204 3.37 8.50 -25.93
C PRO A 204 4.65 8.84 -26.72
N SER A 205 4.68 9.95 -27.45
CA SER A 205 5.86 10.41 -28.18
C SER A 205 7.00 10.90 -27.29
N LEU A 206 6.79 10.87 -25.96
CA LEU A 206 7.80 11.23 -24.97
C LEU A 206 8.96 10.23 -24.91
N VAL A 207 8.71 8.96 -25.22
CA VAL A 207 9.77 7.93 -25.24
C VAL A 207 10.76 8.25 -26.37
N GLY A 208 12.04 8.29 -26.01
CA GLY A 208 13.13 8.71 -26.88
C GLY A 208 13.46 10.21 -26.81
N LYS A 209 12.66 11.03 -26.11
CA LYS A 209 13.00 12.45 -25.90
C LYS A 209 14.01 12.61 -24.78
N THR A 210 14.91 13.58 -24.97
CA THR A 210 15.87 13.99 -23.94
C THR A 210 15.26 15.10 -23.08
N ILE A 211 15.41 14.96 -21.77
CA ILE A 211 15.09 15.97 -20.77
C ILE A 211 16.34 16.31 -19.97
N ASP A 212 16.39 17.47 -19.34
CA ASP A 212 17.46 17.80 -18.41
C ASP A 212 17.04 17.44 -16.99
N VAL A 213 17.83 16.60 -16.33
CA VAL A 213 17.67 16.24 -14.91
C VAL A 213 18.89 16.75 -14.16
N ASN A 214 18.71 17.71 -13.25
CA ASN A 214 19.81 18.36 -12.52
C ASN A 214 20.92 18.89 -13.45
N ARG A 215 20.57 19.44 -14.61
CA ARG A 215 21.46 19.95 -15.67
C ARG A 215 22.24 18.85 -16.43
N SER A 216 21.82 17.61 -16.31
CA SER A 216 22.37 16.50 -17.10
C SER A 216 21.31 16.00 -18.08
N PRO A 217 21.65 15.82 -19.36
CA PRO A 217 20.71 15.27 -20.33
C PRO A 217 20.43 13.80 -20.01
N VAL A 218 19.16 13.43 -20.05
CA VAL A 218 18.69 12.07 -19.75
C VAL A 218 17.61 11.71 -20.75
N VAL A 219 17.69 10.55 -21.38
CA VAL A 219 16.70 10.07 -22.34
C VAL A 219 15.60 9.30 -21.64
N ILE A 220 14.34 9.63 -21.89
CA ILE A 220 13.20 8.86 -21.38
C ILE A 220 13.05 7.61 -22.25
N VAL A 221 13.23 6.43 -21.63
CA VAL A 221 13.13 5.13 -22.35
C VAL A 221 11.82 4.41 -22.12
N GLY A 222 11.05 4.83 -21.11
CA GLY A 222 9.76 4.21 -20.86
C GLY A 222 8.97 4.84 -19.72
N VAL A 223 7.75 4.33 -19.59
CA VAL A 223 6.77 4.72 -18.56
C VAL A 223 6.29 3.44 -17.87
N THR A 224 6.29 3.41 -16.55
CA THR A 224 5.74 2.29 -15.75
C THR A 224 4.40 2.65 -15.11
N ALA A 225 3.66 1.61 -14.67
CA ALA A 225 2.40 1.75 -13.94
C ALA A 225 2.53 2.52 -12.61
#